data_09d516bfd27430e91e80d4c852220955
#
_entry.id   09d516bfd27430e91e80d4c852220955
#
_cell.length_a   1.000
_cell.length_b   1.000
_cell.length_c   1.000
_cell.angle_alpha   90.00
_cell.angle_beta   90.00
_cell.angle_gamma   90.00
#
_symmetry.space_group_name_H-M   'P 1'
#
loop_
_entity.id
_entity.type
_entity.pdbx_description
1 polymer ?
#
loop_
_entity_poly.entity_id
_entity_poly.type
_entity_poly.pdbx_seq_one_letter_code
_entity_poly.pdbx_strand_id
1 'polypeptide(L)'
;MRVLPILCSVVDSRLVSLVEPSALVEEFLPLNRRRTRGDPPLTIAELERWMELRWLLEHSLAGKSPIDDQGRPMRRTLRVPTHLKVRITRGSTIDITSTQEISEGGLFLITRRPLTPGTPLHLEIDDGDLEAPIEVEGTVTWVRRTDDGDGPAGMGIRFDHPDEEQQAAIGTLVERALSEAL
;
A
#
# COMPACT_ATOMS: atom_id res chain seq x y z
N MET A 1 29.76 1.56 -22.25
CA MET A 1 28.35 1.89 -21.97
C MET A 1 28.34 2.64 -20.63
N ARG A 2 28.24 3.97 -20.66
CA ARG A 2 28.25 4.79 -19.44
C ARG A 2 26.83 4.79 -18.87
N VAL A 3 26.66 4.22 -17.70
CA VAL A 3 25.46 4.40 -16.88
C VAL A 3 25.49 5.85 -16.39
N LEU A 4 24.60 6.69 -16.91
CA LEU A 4 24.37 8.02 -16.38
C LEU A 4 23.88 7.89 -14.94
N PRO A 5 24.42 8.64 -13.97
CA PRO A 5 23.85 8.67 -12.64
C PRO A 5 22.47 9.33 -12.74
N ILE A 6 21.43 8.62 -12.32
CA ILE A 6 20.10 9.16 -12.10
C ILE A 6 20.29 10.31 -11.10
N LEU A 7 20.13 11.52 -11.59
CA LEU A 7 20.09 12.73 -10.78
C LEU A 7 18.87 12.59 -9.86
N CYS A 8 19.09 12.02 -8.69
CA CYS A 8 18.25 12.23 -7.52
C CYS A 8 18.50 13.69 -7.10
N SER A 9 17.88 14.64 -7.84
CA SER A 9 17.77 16.00 -7.34
C SER A 9 16.95 15.86 -6.06
N VAL A 10 17.58 16.19 -4.94
CA VAL A 10 16.95 16.36 -3.63
C VAL A 10 15.70 17.20 -3.87
N VAL A 11 14.54 16.56 -3.95
CA VAL A 11 13.25 17.27 -3.99
C VAL A 11 13.18 17.96 -2.64
N ASP A 12 13.35 19.29 -2.66
CA ASP A 12 13.34 20.13 -1.47
C ASP A 12 11.97 19.86 -0.78
N SER A 13 12.02 19.44 0.49
CA SER A 13 10.84 19.19 1.31
C SER A 13 9.87 20.39 1.36
N ARG A 14 10.31 21.57 0.92
CA ARG A 14 9.50 22.77 0.75
C ARG A 14 8.59 22.73 -0.49
N LEU A 15 8.90 21.89 -1.50
CA LEU A 15 8.07 21.73 -2.70
C LEU A 15 6.86 20.84 -2.45
N VAL A 16 6.94 19.91 -1.50
CA VAL A 16 5.82 19.04 -1.11
C VAL A 16 4.65 19.85 -0.57
N SER A 17 4.91 21.01 0.03
CA SER A 17 3.91 21.90 0.64
C SER A 17 3.13 22.77 -0.35
N LEU A 18 3.49 22.76 -1.64
CA LEU A 18 2.93 23.64 -2.67
C LEU A 18 2.04 22.93 -3.70
N VAL A 19 2.01 21.59 -3.69
CA VAL A 19 1.18 20.82 -4.62
C VAL A 19 -0.03 20.28 -3.87
N GLU A 20 -1.21 20.59 -4.36
CA GLU A 20 -2.46 20.06 -3.82
C GLU A 20 -2.44 18.52 -3.91
N PRO A 21 -2.66 17.78 -2.81
CA PRO A 21 -2.60 16.33 -2.80
C PRO A 21 -3.53 15.66 -3.82
N SER A 22 -4.71 16.25 -4.05
CA SER A 22 -5.68 15.78 -5.06
C SER A 22 -5.10 15.76 -6.48
N ALA A 23 -4.31 16.77 -6.85
CA ALA A 23 -3.65 16.82 -8.16
C ALA A 23 -2.60 15.71 -8.32
N LEU A 24 -1.90 15.35 -7.23
CA LEU A 24 -0.96 14.21 -7.25
C LEU A 24 -1.70 12.89 -7.49
N VAL A 25 -2.87 12.70 -6.87
CA VAL A 25 -3.71 11.52 -7.06
C VAL A 25 -4.21 11.41 -8.49
N GLU A 26 -4.74 12.51 -9.04
CA GLU A 26 -5.25 12.54 -10.42
C GLU A 26 -4.19 12.14 -11.46
N GLU A 27 -2.93 12.54 -11.25
CA GLU A 27 -1.83 12.18 -12.13
C GLU A 27 -1.30 10.76 -11.85
N PHE A 28 -1.25 10.34 -10.59
CA PHE A 28 -0.74 9.05 -10.17
C PHE A 28 -1.59 7.87 -10.63
N LEU A 29 -2.92 7.95 -10.47
CA LEU A 29 -3.82 6.83 -10.70
C LEU A 29 -3.76 6.27 -12.13
N PRO A 30 -3.78 7.07 -13.21
CA PRO A 30 -3.65 6.55 -14.57
C PRO A 30 -2.34 5.81 -14.82
N LEU A 31 -1.23 6.33 -14.30
CA LEU A 31 0.09 5.70 -14.42
C LEU A 31 0.15 4.40 -13.60
N ASN A 32 -0.42 4.39 -12.39
CA ASN A 32 -0.45 3.22 -11.53
C ASN A 32 -1.28 2.09 -12.14
N ARG A 33 -2.46 2.40 -12.71
CA ARG A 33 -3.31 1.42 -13.43
C ARG A 33 -2.58 0.81 -14.62
N ARG A 34 -1.89 1.61 -15.42
CA ARG A 34 -1.10 1.11 -16.55
C ARG A 34 0.07 0.26 -16.08
N ARG A 35 0.77 0.67 -15.03
CA ARG A 35 1.87 -0.11 -14.44
C ARG A 35 1.40 -1.49 -13.96
N THR A 36 0.25 -1.55 -13.32
CA THR A 36 -0.30 -2.80 -12.77
C THR A 36 -0.81 -3.72 -13.87
N ARG A 37 -1.51 -3.18 -14.89
CA ARG A 37 -2.04 -3.96 -16.02
C ARG A 37 -0.98 -4.34 -17.05
N GLY A 38 0.11 -3.55 -17.16
CA GLY A 38 1.20 -3.79 -18.11
C GLY A 38 0.85 -3.50 -19.57
N ASP A 39 -0.34 -2.99 -19.90
CA ASP A 39 -0.79 -2.75 -21.26
C ASP A 39 -1.46 -1.36 -21.43
N PRO A 40 -0.86 -0.45 -22.20
CA PRO A 40 0.50 -0.51 -22.69
C PRO A 40 1.51 -0.31 -21.55
N PRO A 41 2.72 -0.86 -21.63
CA PRO A 41 3.73 -0.66 -20.59
C PRO A 41 4.12 0.81 -20.48
N LEU A 42 4.51 1.24 -19.28
CA LEU A 42 5.00 2.59 -19.07
C LEU A 42 6.33 2.79 -19.81
N THR A 43 6.49 3.95 -20.41
CA THR A 43 7.79 4.43 -20.89
C THR A 43 8.71 4.72 -19.70
N ILE A 44 10.02 4.87 -19.95
CA ILE A 44 10.99 5.20 -18.90
C ILE A 44 10.60 6.52 -18.20
N ALA A 45 10.23 7.56 -18.96
CA ALA A 45 9.83 8.84 -18.40
C ALA A 45 8.55 8.75 -17.55
N GLU A 46 7.55 7.96 -17.97
CA GLU A 46 6.34 7.71 -17.20
C GLU A 46 6.61 6.90 -15.93
N LEU A 47 7.56 5.96 -15.98
CA LEU A 47 7.98 5.19 -14.81
C LEU A 47 8.70 6.08 -13.78
N GLU A 48 9.58 6.96 -14.24
CA GLU A 48 10.25 7.95 -13.40
C GLU A 48 9.22 8.88 -12.75
N ARG A 49 8.24 9.38 -13.53
CA ARG A 49 7.17 10.23 -13.00
C ARG A 49 6.27 9.50 -12.01
N TRP A 50 5.91 8.23 -12.28
CA TRP A 50 5.18 7.38 -11.34
C TRP A 50 5.93 7.21 -10.01
N MET A 51 7.25 7.00 -10.05
CA MET A 51 8.10 6.88 -8.84
C MET A 51 8.11 8.18 -8.03
N GLU A 52 8.21 9.32 -8.69
CA GLU A 52 8.18 10.64 -8.05
C GLU A 52 6.83 10.90 -7.38
N LEU A 53 5.71 10.70 -8.11
CA LEU A 53 4.36 10.87 -7.58
C LEU A 53 4.10 9.95 -6.39
N ARG A 54 4.50 8.68 -6.47
CA ARG A 54 4.38 7.75 -5.37
C ARG A 54 5.14 8.24 -4.13
N TRP A 55 6.35 8.74 -4.31
CA TRP A 55 7.15 9.29 -3.21
C TRP A 55 6.48 10.51 -2.57
N LEU A 56 5.94 11.42 -3.37
CA LEU A 56 5.20 12.59 -2.89
C LEU A 56 3.96 12.18 -2.09
N LEU A 57 3.18 11.24 -2.60
CA LEU A 57 1.99 10.71 -1.94
C LEU A 57 2.34 9.99 -0.63
N GLU A 58 3.38 9.16 -0.59
CA GLU A 58 3.84 8.52 0.64
C GLU A 58 4.21 9.55 1.72
N HIS A 59 4.85 10.66 1.34
CA HIS A 59 5.20 11.73 2.27
C HIS A 59 3.97 12.49 2.77
N SER A 60 2.99 12.71 1.91
CA SER A 60 1.73 13.37 2.27
C SER A 60 0.89 12.53 3.23
N LEU A 61 0.86 11.21 3.03
CA LEU A 61 0.02 10.28 3.81
C LEU A 61 0.63 9.87 5.15
N ALA A 62 1.93 9.62 5.21
CA ALA A 62 2.56 8.96 6.35
C ALA A 62 3.67 9.79 7.03
N GLY A 63 4.02 10.94 6.50
CA GLY A 63 5.08 11.81 7.03
C GLY A 63 6.49 11.21 7.05
N LYS A 64 6.64 9.89 6.86
CA LYS A 64 7.94 9.19 6.82
C LYS A 64 7.85 7.93 5.97
N SER A 65 8.29 7.99 4.73
CA SER A 65 8.60 6.78 3.97
C SER A 65 9.99 6.26 4.33
N PRO A 66 10.17 4.97 4.62
CA PRO A 66 11.51 4.43 4.78
C PRO A 66 12.28 4.57 3.46
N ILE A 67 13.44 5.21 3.54
CA ILE A 67 14.37 5.40 2.43
C ILE A 67 15.63 4.58 2.68
N ASP A 68 16.28 4.12 1.60
CA ASP A 68 17.59 3.48 1.67
C ASP A 68 18.71 4.53 1.85
N ASP A 69 19.96 4.07 1.99
CA ASP A 69 21.15 4.93 2.15
C ASP A 69 21.38 5.88 0.96
N GLN A 70 20.66 5.67 -0.16
CA GLN A 70 20.72 6.50 -1.36
C GLN A 70 19.49 7.42 -1.52
N GLY A 71 18.61 7.47 -0.50
CA GLY A 71 17.41 8.28 -0.50
C GLY A 71 16.25 7.72 -1.33
N ARG A 72 16.29 6.42 -1.73
CA ARG A 72 15.25 5.81 -2.54
C ARG A 72 14.18 5.17 -1.66
N PRO A 73 12.88 5.21 -2.06
CA PRO A 73 11.81 4.53 -1.35
C PRO A 73 12.09 3.02 -1.27
N MET A 74 12.13 2.46 -0.07
CA MET A 74 12.33 1.02 0.14
C MET A 74 11.08 0.19 -0.17
N ARG A 75 9.89 0.78 -0.14
CA ARG A 75 8.62 0.10 -0.40
C ARG A 75 8.35 0.00 -1.90
N ARG A 76 7.82 -1.14 -2.33
CA ARG A 76 7.46 -1.37 -3.76
C ARG A 76 6.11 -0.80 -4.13
N THR A 77 5.18 -0.70 -3.17
CA THR A 77 3.80 -0.24 -3.36
C THR A 77 3.47 0.87 -2.38
N LEU A 78 2.61 1.79 -2.80
CA LEU A 78 2.06 2.83 -1.95
C LEU A 78 1.20 2.18 -0.85
N ARG A 79 1.35 2.66 0.38
CA ARG A 79 0.48 2.28 1.51
C ARG A 79 -0.43 3.43 1.85
N VAL A 80 -1.69 3.13 1.94
CA VAL A 80 -2.74 4.11 2.19
C VAL A 80 -3.37 3.83 3.55
N PRO A 81 -3.43 4.81 4.46
CA PRO A 81 -4.18 4.68 5.70
C PRO A 81 -5.65 4.40 5.42
N THR A 82 -6.21 3.40 6.10
CA THR A 82 -7.62 3.06 5.93
C THR A 82 -8.12 2.17 7.07
N HIS A 83 -9.44 2.17 7.30
CA HIS A 83 -10.11 1.39 8.34
C HIS A 83 -11.13 0.44 7.75
N LEU A 84 -10.65 -0.56 7.01
CA LEU A 84 -11.50 -1.61 6.46
C LEU A 84 -11.77 -2.70 7.48
N LYS A 85 -12.95 -3.28 7.45
CA LYS A 85 -13.28 -4.46 8.25
C LYS A 85 -12.69 -5.69 7.59
N VAL A 86 -11.96 -6.49 8.34
CA VAL A 86 -11.35 -7.73 7.84
C VAL A 86 -11.75 -8.89 8.72
N ARG A 87 -12.30 -9.91 8.10
CA ARG A 87 -12.49 -11.22 8.70
C ARG A 87 -11.29 -12.09 8.37
N ILE A 88 -10.73 -12.71 9.39
CA ILE A 88 -9.57 -13.61 9.28
C ILE A 88 -10.07 -15.02 9.60
N THR A 89 -9.87 -15.95 8.69
CA THR A 89 -10.16 -17.37 8.92
C THR A 89 -8.86 -18.17 8.95
N ARG A 90 -8.70 -19.00 9.99
CA ARG A 90 -7.60 -19.93 10.16
C ARG A 90 -8.08 -21.23 10.74
N GLY A 91 -8.20 -22.25 9.89
CA GLY A 91 -8.85 -23.51 10.29
C GLY A 91 -10.27 -23.26 10.75
N SER A 92 -10.58 -23.55 12.02
CA SER A 92 -11.91 -23.32 12.63
C SER A 92 -12.04 -22.00 13.38
N THR A 93 -10.99 -21.19 13.43
CA THR A 93 -10.96 -19.90 14.14
C THR A 93 -11.31 -18.78 13.18
N ILE A 94 -12.24 -17.91 13.60
CA ILE A 94 -12.62 -16.69 12.89
C ILE A 94 -12.40 -15.52 13.83
N ASP A 95 -11.61 -14.54 13.37
CA ASP A 95 -11.40 -13.26 14.04
C ASP A 95 -11.86 -12.11 13.14
N ILE A 96 -12.38 -11.04 13.73
CA ILE A 96 -12.76 -9.82 13.02
C ILE A 96 -11.94 -8.67 13.56
N THR A 97 -11.29 -7.92 12.67
CA THR A 97 -10.47 -6.77 13.03
C THR A 97 -10.58 -5.68 11.96
N SER A 98 -9.79 -4.62 12.10
CA SER A 98 -9.69 -3.55 11.11
C SER A 98 -8.27 -3.35 10.63
N THR A 99 -8.15 -2.76 9.44
CA THR A 99 -6.86 -2.33 8.91
C THR A 99 -6.40 -1.03 9.54
N GLN A 100 -5.09 -0.78 9.52
CA GLN A 100 -4.49 0.54 9.70
C GLN A 100 -4.07 1.14 8.35
N GLU A 101 -3.61 0.29 7.46
CA GLU A 101 -3.16 0.65 6.11
C GLU A 101 -3.34 -0.51 5.14
N ILE A 102 -3.50 -0.19 3.86
CA ILE A 102 -3.55 -1.15 2.75
C ILE A 102 -2.62 -0.74 1.62
N SER A 103 -2.19 -1.69 0.82
CA SER A 103 -1.47 -1.52 -0.44
C SER A 103 -1.83 -2.65 -1.41
N GLU A 104 -1.42 -2.56 -2.68
CA GLU A 104 -1.59 -3.65 -3.65
C GLU A 104 -0.94 -4.98 -3.22
N GLY A 105 0.09 -4.94 -2.38
CA GLY A 105 0.84 -6.15 -1.95
C GLY A 105 0.44 -6.69 -0.58
N GLY A 106 -0.43 -6.02 0.16
CA GLY A 106 -0.80 -6.44 1.50
C GLY A 106 -1.41 -5.34 2.36
N LEU A 107 -1.65 -5.65 3.61
CA LEU A 107 -2.27 -4.75 4.58
C LEU A 107 -1.65 -4.91 5.98
N PHE A 108 -1.93 -3.95 6.87
CA PHE A 108 -1.63 -4.06 8.29
C PHE A 108 -2.92 -4.15 9.09
N LEU A 109 -3.05 -5.21 9.91
CA LEU A 109 -4.18 -5.45 10.78
C LEU A 109 -3.88 -5.04 12.21
N ILE A 110 -4.80 -4.30 12.81
CA ILE A 110 -4.74 -3.88 14.21
C ILE A 110 -5.16 -5.06 15.09
N THR A 111 -4.27 -5.54 15.95
CA THR A 111 -4.60 -6.60 16.90
C THR A 111 -3.61 -6.64 18.05
N ARG A 112 -4.11 -6.87 19.26
CA ARG A 112 -3.27 -7.11 20.46
C ARG A 112 -2.77 -8.55 20.56
N ARG A 113 -3.22 -9.43 19.67
CA ARG A 113 -2.82 -10.84 19.61
C ARG A 113 -2.31 -11.21 18.23
N PRO A 114 -1.19 -10.60 17.79
CA PRO A 114 -0.66 -10.88 16.46
C PRO A 114 -0.20 -12.33 16.36
N LEU A 115 -0.46 -12.93 15.21
CA LEU A 115 -0.01 -14.27 14.88
C LEU A 115 1.48 -14.28 14.53
N THR A 116 2.09 -15.44 14.59
CA THR A 116 3.52 -15.60 14.29
C THR A 116 3.79 -15.33 12.80
N PRO A 117 4.89 -14.62 12.45
CA PRO A 117 5.32 -14.51 11.06
C PRO A 117 5.45 -15.89 10.39
N GLY A 118 5.02 -15.98 9.13
CA GLY A 118 4.89 -17.22 8.37
C GLY A 118 3.54 -17.91 8.50
N THR A 119 2.62 -17.41 9.34
CA THR A 119 1.28 -18.00 9.46
C THR A 119 0.44 -17.67 8.23
N PRO A 120 -0.11 -18.67 7.50
CA PRO A 120 -1.04 -18.44 6.40
C PRO A 120 -2.45 -18.13 6.95
N LEU A 121 -3.17 -17.26 6.24
CA LEU A 121 -4.49 -16.77 6.59
C LEU A 121 -5.38 -16.66 5.35
N HIS A 122 -6.66 -16.93 5.53
CA HIS A 122 -7.69 -16.51 4.58
C HIS A 122 -8.33 -15.20 5.08
N LEU A 123 -8.42 -14.22 4.20
CA LEU A 123 -8.90 -12.87 4.49
C LEU A 123 -10.15 -12.57 3.66
N GLU A 124 -11.17 -12.03 4.32
CA GLU A 124 -12.33 -11.41 3.68
C GLU A 124 -12.28 -9.91 4.03
N ILE A 125 -12.05 -9.06 3.03
CA ILE A 125 -11.89 -7.60 3.20
C ILE A 125 -13.19 -6.94 2.75
N ASP A 126 -13.82 -6.22 3.68
CA ASP A 126 -15.09 -5.53 3.48
C ASP A 126 -14.92 -4.03 3.75
N ASP A 127 -15.25 -3.20 2.78
CA ASP A 127 -15.25 -1.74 2.93
C ASP A 127 -16.65 -1.15 3.10
N GLY A 128 -17.67 -2.00 3.11
CA GLY A 128 -19.07 -1.61 3.29
C GLY A 128 -19.79 -1.17 2.00
N ASP A 129 -19.06 -0.87 0.92
CA ASP A 129 -19.60 -0.41 -0.36
C ASP A 129 -19.49 -1.47 -1.47
N LEU A 130 -18.74 -2.54 -1.24
CA LEU A 130 -18.60 -3.66 -2.18
C LEU A 130 -19.85 -4.54 -2.15
N GLU A 131 -20.26 -5.06 -3.32
CA GLU A 131 -21.35 -6.05 -3.42
C GLU A 131 -21.01 -7.35 -2.67
N ALA A 132 -19.72 -7.70 -2.60
CA ALA A 132 -19.20 -8.82 -1.84
C ALA A 132 -17.79 -8.48 -1.30
N PRO A 133 -17.39 -9.06 -0.14
CA PRO A 133 -16.04 -8.92 0.38
C PRO A 133 -14.99 -9.44 -0.62
N ILE A 134 -13.81 -8.84 -0.62
CA ILE A 134 -12.66 -9.36 -1.37
C ILE A 134 -12.06 -10.51 -0.56
N GLU A 135 -12.08 -11.71 -1.11
CA GLU A 135 -11.45 -12.89 -0.52
C GLU A 135 -10.04 -13.06 -1.07
N VAL A 136 -9.03 -13.19 -0.19
CA VAL A 136 -7.64 -13.37 -0.60
C VAL A 136 -6.84 -14.15 0.44
N GLU A 137 -5.92 -14.99 -0.01
CA GLU A 137 -4.95 -15.65 0.85
C GLU A 137 -3.79 -14.69 1.17
N GLY A 138 -3.26 -14.82 2.39
CA GLY A 138 -2.13 -14.01 2.81
C GLY A 138 -1.30 -14.67 3.89
N THR A 139 -0.07 -14.17 4.04
CA THR A 139 0.88 -14.66 5.05
C THR A 139 1.32 -13.52 5.95
N VAL A 140 1.31 -13.75 7.27
CA VAL A 140 1.89 -12.81 8.23
C VAL A 140 3.39 -12.66 7.96
N THR A 141 3.85 -11.44 7.73
CA THR A 141 5.26 -11.16 7.41
C THR A 141 6.03 -10.55 8.58
N TRP A 142 5.38 -9.73 9.39
CA TRP A 142 5.96 -9.09 10.57
C TRP A 142 4.89 -8.73 11.60
N VAL A 143 5.30 -8.45 12.83
CA VAL A 143 4.39 -8.10 13.92
C VAL A 143 4.92 -6.91 14.73
N ARG A 144 4.00 -6.03 15.16
CA ARG A 144 4.20 -5.01 16.17
C ARG A 144 3.47 -5.48 17.44
N ARG A 145 4.22 -5.74 18.50
CA ARG A 145 3.65 -6.36 19.72
C ARG A 145 3.04 -5.39 20.70
N THR A 146 3.44 -4.13 20.61
CA THR A 146 3.03 -3.04 21.50
C THR A 146 2.64 -1.82 20.71
N ASP A 147 1.73 -1.02 21.25
CA ASP A 147 1.48 0.30 20.75
C ASP A 147 2.74 1.14 20.99
N ASP A 148 3.25 1.80 19.95
CA ASP A 148 4.45 2.63 20.00
C ASP A 148 4.28 3.90 19.13
N GLY A 149 5.35 4.70 19.00
CA GLY A 149 5.33 5.92 18.20
C GLY A 149 5.06 5.71 16.71
N ASP A 150 5.18 4.46 16.22
CA ASP A 150 4.92 4.10 14.83
C ASP A 150 3.47 3.57 14.63
N GLY A 151 2.69 3.41 15.71
CA GLY A 151 1.27 3.07 15.64
C GLY A 151 0.82 1.93 16.56
N PRO A 152 -0.40 1.41 16.37
CA PRO A 152 -0.98 0.37 17.21
C PRO A 152 -0.31 -0.99 17.03
N ALA A 153 -0.43 -1.85 18.07
CA ALA A 153 -0.07 -3.25 17.98
C ALA A 153 -0.83 -3.95 16.85
N GLY A 154 -0.16 -4.85 16.13
CA GLY A 154 -0.77 -5.52 14.99
C GLY A 154 0.18 -6.42 14.22
N MET A 155 -0.24 -6.77 13.01
CA MET A 155 0.52 -7.64 12.12
C MET A 155 0.41 -7.19 10.66
N GLY A 156 1.55 -7.18 9.96
CA GLY A 156 1.64 -6.96 8.52
C GLY A 156 1.41 -8.28 7.79
N ILE A 157 0.52 -8.25 6.81
CA ILE A 157 0.15 -9.39 5.98
C ILE A 157 0.50 -9.07 4.53
N ARG A 158 1.18 -9.97 3.86
CA ARG A 158 1.39 -9.96 2.43
C ARG A 158 0.32 -10.82 1.78
N PHE A 159 -0.28 -10.35 0.69
CA PHE A 159 -1.17 -11.15 -0.14
C PHE A 159 -0.36 -12.21 -0.90
N ASP A 160 -0.88 -13.44 -0.94
CA ASP A 160 -0.21 -14.57 -1.56
C ASP A 160 -0.85 -14.86 -2.92
N HIS A 161 -0.15 -14.44 -4.00
CA HIS A 161 -0.51 -14.71 -5.39
C HIS A 161 -1.99 -14.41 -5.76
N PRO A 162 -2.49 -13.19 -5.48
CA PRO A 162 -3.84 -12.84 -5.87
C PRO A 162 -3.99 -12.99 -7.40
N ASP A 163 -5.12 -13.55 -7.84
CA ASP A 163 -5.46 -13.65 -9.25
C ASP A 163 -5.80 -12.28 -9.87
N GLU A 164 -6.11 -12.23 -11.16
CA GLU A 164 -6.37 -10.97 -11.87
C GLU A 164 -7.61 -10.23 -11.33
N GLU A 165 -8.65 -10.97 -10.95
CA GLU A 165 -9.88 -10.40 -10.38
C GLU A 165 -9.62 -9.82 -8.98
N GLN A 166 -8.95 -10.58 -8.13
CA GLN A 166 -8.52 -10.13 -6.80
C GLN A 166 -7.59 -8.93 -6.87
N GLN A 167 -6.60 -8.94 -7.80
CA GLN A 167 -5.70 -7.80 -8.02
C GLN A 167 -6.45 -6.54 -8.45
N ALA A 168 -7.42 -6.68 -9.36
CA ALA A 168 -8.24 -5.56 -9.82
C ALA A 168 -9.11 -5.00 -8.69
N ALA A 169 -9.73 -5.87 -7.87
CA ALA A 169 -10.53 -5.48 -6.73
C ALA A 169 -9.70 -4.77 -5.65
N ILE A 170 -8.54 -5.34 -5.29
CA ILE A 170 -7.58 -4.73 -4.35
C ILE A 170 -7.10 -3.37 -4.88
N GLY A 171 -6.76 -3.28 -6.17
CA GLY A 171 -6.35 -2.03 -6.80
C GLY A 171 -7.43 -0.95 -6.68
N THR A 172 -8.68 -1.28 -6.97
CA THR A 172 -9.83 -0.37 -6.83
C THR A 172 -10.00 0.10 -5.38
N LEU A 173 -9.86 -0.81 -4.43
CA LEU A 173 -9.95 -0.50 -3.00
C LEU A 173 -8.83 0.45 -2.54
N VAL A 174 -7.59 0.21 -2.98
CA VAL A 174 -6.44 1.09 -2.69
C VAL A 174 -6.63 2.49 -3.31
N GLU A 175 -7.13 2.57 -4.57
CA GLU A 175 -7.41 3.83 -5.24
C GLU A 175 -8.49 4.65 -4.51
N ARG A 176 -9.55 3.99 -4.06
CA ARG A 176 -10.61 4.65 -3.28
C ARG A 176 -10.07 5.14 -1.94
N ALA A 177 -9.39 4.28 -1.17
CA ALA A 177 -8.77 4.67 0.09
C ALA A 177 -7.80 5.86 -0.09
N LEU A 178 -7.05 5.90 -1.20
CA LEU A 178 -6.17 7.03 -1.53
C LEU A 178 -6.95 8.33 -1.76
N SER A 179 -8.06 8.26 -2.46
CA SER A 179 -8.93 9.43 -2.73
C SER A 179 -9.62 9.95 -1.47
N GLU A 180 -9.90 9.09 -0.50
CA GLU A 180 -10.52 9.46 0.79
C GLU A 180 -9.51 10.02 1.80
N ALA A 181 -8.23 9.63 1.69
CA ALA A 181 -7.18 10.01 2.62
C ALA A 181 -6.56 11.39 2.35
N LEU A 182 -6.83 12.00 1.18
CA LEU A 182 -6.25 13.27 0.71
C LEU A 182 -7.31 14.26 0.27
#